data_a6ed3af143712403c62a7984cb234adb
#
_entry.id   a6ed3af143712403c62a7984cb234adb
#
_cell.length_a   1.000
_cell.length_b   1.000
_cell.length_c   1.000
_cell.angle_alpha   90.00
_cell.angle_beta   90.00
_cell.angle_gamma   90.00
#
_symmetry.space_group_name_H-M   'P 1'
#
loop_
_entity.id
_entity.type
_entity.pdbx_description
1 polymer ?
#
loop_
_entity_poly.entity_id
_entity_poly.type
_entity_poly.pdbx_seq_one_letter_code
_entity_poly.pdbx_strand_id
1 'polypeptide(L)'
;PYLAASSVEQRNKALLLVAENLRANAAKIFEENKRDLAAAEEDHIAQAVKKRLKFDEGKLRDVIKGIEQLVALPDPLGKVTLKRQLDEGLVLNRVSCPIGVIGVIFEARPDALVQISSLCIKSGNCAILKGGRETTYTNRILFQIIHDSIIDAGLPADCMLQAEQHSEIDELLSCHETVDLLIPRGSNSFVQYIMNHTKIPVMGHADGICHIYVDRDYDPNKAI
;
A
#
# COMPACT_ATOMS: atom_id res chain seq x y z
N PRO A 1 0.14 -16.87 -7.91
CA PRO A 1 0.92 -18.01 -7.42
C PRO A 1 2.44 -17.81 -7.53
N TYR A 2 2.94 -17.26 -8.66
CA TYR A 2 4.40 -17.15 -8.92
C TYR A 2 5.12 -16.21 -7.95
N LEU A 3 4.55 -15.05 -7.60
CA LEU A 3 5.16 -14.14 -6.63
C LEU A 3 5.23 -14.77 -5.23
N ALA A 4 4.20 -15.51 -4.82
CA ALA A 4 4.17 -16.23 -3.55
C ALA A 4 5.24 -17.33 -3.46
N ALA A 5 5.63 -17.91 -4.59
CA ALA A 5 6.68 -18.93 -4.70
C ALA A 5 8.08 -18.35 -4.91
N SER A 6 8.22 -17.03 -5.11
CA SER A 6 9.52 -16.39 -5.31
C SER A 6 10.37 -16.40 -4.03
N SER A 7 11.68 -16.44 -4.19
CA SER A 7 12.60 -16.39 -3.05
C SER A 7 12.67 -14.98 -2.43
N VAL A 8 13.10 -14.90 -1.18
CA VAL A 8 13.30 -13.60 -0.52
C VAL A 8 14.37 -12.76 -1.24
N GLU A 9 15.37 -13.39 -1.83
CA GLU A 9 16.43 -12.75 -2.61
C GLU A 9 15.85 -12.07 -3.85
N GLN A 10 14.96 -12.75 -4.58
CA GLN A 10 14.27 -12.16 -5.75
C GLN A 10 13.39 -10.97 -5.35
N ARG A 11 12.62 -11.11 -4.29
CA ARG A 11 11.77 -10.02 -3.79
C ARG A 11 12.59 -8.84 -3.28
N ASN A 12 13.69 -9.09 -2.57
CA ASN A 12 14.62 -8.06 -2.13
C ASN A 12 15.35 -7.39 -3.30
N LYS A 13 15.74 -8.15 -4.35
CA LYS A 13 16.30 -7.59 -5.58
C LYS A 13 15.32 -6.62 -6.24
N ALA A 14 14.04 -6.99 -6.36
CA ALA A 14 13.00 -6.10 -6.89
C ALA A 14 12.89 -4.80 -6.09
N LEU A 15 12.87 -4.88 -4.77
CA LEU A 15 12.81 -3.73 -3.87
C LEU A 15 14.03 -2.81 -4.03
N LEU A 16 15.22 -3.35 -4.16
CA LEU A 16 16.44 -2.56 -4.39
C LEU A 16 16.42 -1.86 -5.75
N LEU A 17 15.96 -2.53 -6.81
CA LEU A 17 15.77 -1.93 -8.13
C LEU A 17 14.71 -0.82 -8.08
N VAL A 18 13.61 -1.01 -7.35
CA VAL A 18 12.61 0.06 -7.13
C VAL A 18 13.27 1.27 -6.49
N ALA A 19 14.05 1.11 -5.42
CA ALA A 19 14.73 2.21 -4.75
C ALA A 19 15.71 2.94 -5.66
N GLU A 20 16.48 2.21 -6.46
CA GLU A 20 17.44 2.75 -7.43
C GLU A 20 16.71 3.52 -8.55
N ASN A 21 15.69 2.92 -9.16
CA ASN A 21 14.94 3.52 -10.26
C ASN A 21 14.11 4.73 -9.82
N LEU A 22 13.55 4.73 -8.61
CA LEU A 22 12.92 5.92 -8.03
C LEU A 22 13.92 7.08 -7.90
N ARG A 23 15.14 6.81 -7.44
CA ARG A 23 16.21 7.80 -7.33
C ARG A 23 16.62 8.34 -8.71
N ALA A 24 16.82 7.45 -9.68
CA ALA A 24 17.21 7.80 -11.04
C ALA A 24 16.15 8.63 -11.79
N ASN A 25 14.87 8.42 -11.49
CA ASN A 25 13.76 9.12 -12.13
C ASN A 25 13.17 10.29 -11.30
N ALA A 26 13.88 10.75 -10.26
CA ALA A 26 13.41 11.80 -9.35
C ALA A 26 12.84 13.04 -10.08
N ALA A 27 13.56 13.55 -11.08
CA ALA A 27 13.14 14.73 -11.85
C ALA A 27 11.78 14.54 -12.55
N LYS A 28 11.57 13.36 -13.17
CA LYS A 28 10.29 13.02 -13.84
C LYS A 28 9.16 12.90 -12.82
N ILE A 29 9.41 12.27 -11.68
CA ILE A 29 8.42 12.14 -10.61
C ILE A 29 7.99 13.52 -10.12
N PHE A 30 8.94 14.43 -9.89
CA PHE A 30 8.62 15.79 -9.42
C PHE A 30 7.89 16.61 -10.47
N GLU A 31 8.16 16.41 -11.76
CA GLU A 31 7.44 17.05 -12.85
C GLU A 31 5.98 16.59 -12.88
N GLU A 32 5.72 15.28 -12.82
CA GLU A 32 4.36 14.76 -12.78
C GLU A 32 3.61 15.15 -11.49
N ASN A 33 4.31 15.27 -10.37
CA ASN A 33 3.70 15.76 -9.14
C ASN A 33 3.31 17.23 -9.21
N LYS A 34 4.07 18.07 -9.94
CA LYS A 34 3.67 19.47 -10.21
C LYS A 34 2.38 19.54 -11.01
N ARG A 35 2.14 18.59 -11.92
CA ARG A 35 0.89 18.53 -12.70
C ARG A 35 -0.31 18.23 -11.79
N ASP A 36 -0.18 17.25 -10.88
CA ASP A 36 -1.23 16.96 -9.90
C ASP A 36 -1.50 18.17 -8.99
N LEU A 37 -0.45 18.85 -8.53
CA LEU A 37 -0.59 20.05 -7.69
C LEU A 37 -1.25 21.21 -8.45
N ALA A 38 -0.95 21.43 -9.72
CA ALA A 38 -1.59 22.42 -10.57
C ALA A 38 -3.08 22.13 -10.77
N ALA A 39 -3.43 20.89 -11.10
CA ALA A 39 -4.81 20.45 -11.21
C ALA A 39 -5.58 20.61 -9.88
N ALA A 40 -4.93 20.31 -8.74
CA ALA A 40 -5.52 20.51 -7.42
C ALA A 40 -5.75 21.99 -7.04
N GLU A 41 -4.95 22.93 -7.61
CA GLU A 41 -5.22 24.38 -7.49
C GLU A 41 -6.45 24.78 -8.31
N GLU A 42 -6.55 24.32 -9.55
CA GLU A 42 -7.68 24.61 -10.46
C GLU A 42 -9.00 24.05 -9.88
N ASP A 43 -8.97 22.84 -9.33
CA ASP A 43 -10.12 22.17 -8.70
C ASP A 43 -10.44 22.71 -7.30
N HIS A 44 -9.75 23.74 -6.83
CA HIS A 44 -9.93 24.35 -5.49
C HIS A 44 -9.89 23.34 -4.33
N ILE A 45 -9.07 22.31 -4.44
CA ILE A 45 -8.92 21.29 -3.41
C ILE A 45 -8.40 21.92 -2.10
N ALA A 46 -8.93 21.46 -0.96
CA ALA A 46 -8.56 21.97 0.35
C ALA A 46 -7.06 21.89 0.63
N GLN A 47 -6.48 22.93 1.26
CA GLN A 47 -5.06 23.05 1.55
C GLN A 47 -4.48 21.85 2.32
N ALA A 48 -5.27 21.26 3.23
CA ALA A 48 -4.87 20.07 3.97
C ALA A 48 -4.65 18.85 3.07
N VAL A 49 -5.43 18.72 1.99
CA VAL A 49 -5.28 17.67 0.98
C VAL A 49 -4.06 17.96 0.10
N LYS A 50 -3.91 19.20 -0.41
CA LYS A 50 -2.75 19.61 -1.22
C LYS A 50 -1.42 19.33 -0.54
N LYS A 51 -1.31 19.56 0.78
CA LYS A 51 -0.11 19.21 1.55
C LYS A 51 0.22 17.71 1.50
N ARG A 52 -0.81 16.85 1.42
CA ARG A 52 -0.64 15.39 1.31
C ARG A 52 -0.27 14.94 -0.10
N LEU A 53 -0.73 15.67 -1.14
CA LEU A 53 -0.40 15.39 -2.54
C LEU A 53 1.07 15.62 -2.86
N LYS A 54 1.71 16.53 -2.14
CA LYS A 54 3.09 16.92 -2.41
C LYS A 54 4.05 15.73 -2.27
N PHE A 55 4.79 15.46 -3.35
CA PHE A 55 5.84 14.44 -3.41
C PHE A 55 7.17 15.11 -3.80
N ASP A 56 7.89 15.57 -2.81
CA ASP A 56 9.17 16.27 -2.96
C ASP A 56 10.38 15.36 -2.67
N GLU A 57 11.57 15.95 -2.71
CA GLU A 57 12.82 15.26 -2.43
C GLU A 57 12.86 14.63 -1.03
N GLY A 58 12.24 15.28 -0.04
CA GLY A 58 12.11 14.73 1.32
C GLY A 58 11.30 13.45 1.31
N LYS A 59 10.11 13.49 0.69
CA LYS A 59 9.24 12.30 0.53
C LYS A 59 9.91 11.18 -0.25
N LEU A 60 10.59 11.52 -1.35
CA LEU A 60 11.32 10.52 -2.14
C LEU A 60 12.40 9.84 -1.30
N ARG A 61 13.19 10.61 -0.55
CA ARG A 61 14.21 10.07 0.36
C ARG A 61 13.61 9.17 1.43
N ASP A 62 12.46 9.57 2.02
CA ASP A 62 11.79 8.81 3.06
C ASP A 62 11.27 7.46 2.55
N VAL A 63 10.64 7.42 1.36
CA VAL A 63 10.16 6.16 0.78
C VAL A 63 11.31 5.24 0.38
N ILE A 64 12.39 5.78 -0.18
CA ILE A 64 13.60 5.00 -0.52
C ILE A 64 14.21 4.39 0.75
N LYS A 65 14.38 5.18 1.80
CA LYS A 65 14.85 4.70 3.10
C LYS A 65 13.94 3.62 3.67
N GLY A 66 12.62 3.79 3.54
CA GLY A 66 11.64 2.78 3.94
C GLY A 66 11.80 1.47 3.20
N ILE A 67 12.07 1.50 1.89
CA ILE A 67 12.36 0.32 1.08
C ILE A 67 13.65 -0.38 1.55
N GLU A 68 14.73 0.38 1.75
CA GLU A 68 16.02 -0.15 2.22
C GLU A 68 15.89 -0.82 3.60
N GLN A 69 15.13 -0.21 4.50
CA GLN A 69 14.81 -0.81 5.81
C GLN A 69 13.97 -2.08 5.67
N LEU A 70 12.99 -2.09 4.76
CA LEU A 70 12.15 -3.26 4.50
C LEU A 70 12.96 -4.44 3.94
N VAL A 71 13.93 -4.17 3.08
CA VAL A 71 14.86 -5.19 2.56
C VAL A 71 15.65 -5.85 3.70
N ALA A 72 16.10 -5.05 4.68
CA ALA A 72 16.87 -5.54 5.84
C ALA A 72 16.03 -6.37 6.82
N LEU A 73 14.70 -6.28 6.78
CA LEU A 73 13.83 -7.11 7.63
C LEU A 73 13.87 -8.58 7.20
N PRO A 74 13.76 -9.51 8.16
CA PRO A 74 13.69 -10.94 7.85
C PRO A 74 12.48 -11.26 6.96
N ASP A 75 12.56 -12.37 6.23
CA ASP A 75 11.44 -12.84 5.39
C ASP A 75 10.18 -13.05 6.27
N PRO A 76 9.05 -12.45 5.93
CA PRO A 76 7.79 -12.69 6.63
C PRO A 76 7.19 -14.06 6.32
N LEU A 77 7.61 -14.73 5.24
CA LEU A 77 7.06 -16.00 4.76
C LEU A 77 7.79 -17.21 5.32
N GLY A 78 7.08 -18.33 5.42
CA GLY A 78 7.65 -19.61 5.87
C GLY A 78 7.98 -19.67 7.36
N LYS A 79 7.62 -18.67 8.16
CA LYS A 79 7.87 -18.69 9.61
C LYS A 79 6.93 -19.65 10.32
N VAL A 80 7.51 -20.60 11.07
CA VAL A 80 6.73 -21.45 11.98
C VAL A 80 6.43 -20.65 13.24
N THR A 81 5.17 -20.23 13.40
CA THR A 81 4.71 -19.40 14.53
C THR A 81 4.07 -20.22 15.66
N LEU A 82 3.74 -21.49 15.38
CA LEU A 82 3.28 -22.47 16.35
C LEU A 82 3.76 -23.84 15.91
N LYS A 83 4.25 -24.64 16.87
CA LYS A 83 4.50 -26.08 16.69
C LYS A 83 3.92 -26.79 17.90
N ARG A 84 3.00 -27.73 17.69
CA ARG A 84 2.33 -28.48 18.75
C ARG A 84 2.18 -29.94 18.35
N GLN A 85 2.59 -30.84 19.24
CA GLN A 85 2.24 -32.24 19.11
C GLN A 85 0.80 -32.44 19.62
N LEU A 86 -0.07 -32.94 18.77
CA LEU A 86 -1.47 -33.22 19.09
C LEU A 86 -1.66 -34.63 19.57
N ASP A 87 -0.86 -35.60 19.05
CA ASP A 87 -0.83 -36.99 19.41
C ASP A 87 0.55 -37.57 19.03
N GLU A 88 0.83 -38.80 19.37
CA GLU A 88 2.07 -39.50 19.00
C GLU A 88 2.24 -39.49 17.46
N GLY A 89 3.33 -38.92 16.98
CA GLY A 89 3.61 -38.79 15.56
C GLY A 89 2.80 -37.70 14.80
N LEU A 90 1.81 -37.04 15.45
CA LEU A 90 0.99 -35.99 14.84
C LEU A 90 1.44 -34.61 15.32
N VAL A 91 2.12 -33.87 14.44
CA VAL A 91 2.64 -32.53 14.74
C VAL A 91 1.93 -31.48 13.90
N LEU A 92 1.28 -30.51 14.56
CA LEU A 92 0.70 -29.33 13.95
C LEU A 92 1.73 -28.21 13.87
N ASN A 93 1.94 -27.65 12.68
CA ASN A 93 2.72 -26.43 12.47
C ASN A 93 1.82 -25.34 11.91
N ARG A 94 1.93 -24.10 12.46
CA ARG A 94 1.33 -22.90 11.85
C ARG A 94 2.45 -22.13 11.15
N VAL A 95 2.35 -22.06 9.81
CA VAL A 95 3.36 -21.45 8.96
C VAL A 95 2.77 -20.20 8.31
N SER A 96 3.53 -19.08 8.29
CA SER A 96 3.11 -17.85 7.61
C SER A 96 3.19 -18.03 6.09
N CYS A 97 2.16 -17.53 5.38
CA CYS A 97 2.06 -17.53 3.92
C CYS A 97 1.51 -16.19 3.43
N PRO A 98 1.65 -15.85 2.14
CA PRO A 98 0.97 -14.69 1.56
C PRO A 98 -0.55 -14.79 1.73
N ILE A 99 -1.22 -13.63 1.78
CA ILE A 99 -2.69 -13.54 1.76
C ILE A 99 -3.20 -13.94 0.37
N GLY A 100 -2.53 -13.41 -0.68
CA GLY A 100 -2.91 -13.64 -2.08
C GLY A 100 -2.94 -12.34 -2.88
N VAL A 101 -4.09 -12.04 -3.49
CA VAL A 101 -4.32 -10.79 -4.24
C VAL A 101 -5.02 -9.78 -3.33
N ILE A 102 -4.40 -8.63 -3.14
CA ILE A 102 -4.90 -7.57 -2.26
C ILE A 102 -5.30 -6.36 -3.11
N GLY A 103 -6.57 -5.98 -3.06
CA GLY A 103 -7.05 -4.71 -3.60
C GLY A 103 -6.87 -3.60 -2.58
N VAL A 104 -6.12 -2.55 -2.90
CA VAL A 104 -5.91 -1.41 -2.00
C VAL A 104 -6.42 -0.14 -2.65
N ILE A 105 -7.38 0.50 -1.99
CA ILE A 105 -7.97 1.76 -2.43
C ILE A 105 -7.50 2.85 -1.48
N PHE A 106 -6.83 3.88 -1.99
CA PHE A 106 -6.22 4.95 -1.19
C PHE A 106 -6.39 6.32 -1.85
N GLU A 107 -6.32 7.38 -1.06
CA GLU A 107 -6.56 8.75 -1.49
C GLU A 107 -5.36 9.65 -1.17
N ALA A 108 -5.17 10.71 -1.98
CA ALA A 108 -4.37 11.90 -1.68
C ALA A 108 -2.93 11.68 -1.16
N ARG A 109 -2.31 10.51 -1.42
CA ARG A 109 -0.98 10.18 -0.88
C ARG A 109 -0.16 9.37 -1.88
N PRO A 110 0.60 10.01 -2.79
CA PRO A 110 1.45 9.29 -3.75
C PRO A 110 2.49 8.39 -3.08
N ASP A 111 3.02 8.81 -1.91
CA ASP A 111 3.94 8.01 -1.09
C ASP A 111 3.34 6.66 -0.66
N ALA A 112 2.02 6.60 -0.47
CA ALA A 112 1.34 5.36 -0.10
C ALA A 112 1.43 4.29 -1.21
N LEU A 113 1.40 4.67 -2.48
CA LEU A 113 1.57 3.74 -3.60
C LEU A 113 2.89 2.99 -3.48
N VAL A 114 4.00 3.70 -3.24
CA VAL A 114 5.34 3.11 -3.09
C VAL A 114 5.39 2.20 -1.86
N GLN A 115 4.85 2.65 -0.73
CA GLN A 115 4.85 1.89 0.52
C GLN A 115 4.04 0.59 0.39
N ILE A 116 2.82 0.67 -0.14
CA ILE A 116 1.92 -0.49 -0.34
C ILE A 116 2.56 -1.50 -1.28
N SER A 117 3.05 -1.04 -2.44
CA SER A 117 3.73 -1.88 -3.42
C SER A 117 4.91 -2.61 -2.81
N SER A 118 5.75 -1.90 -2.07
CA SER A 118 6.93 -2.47 -1.42
C SER A 118 6.57 -3.55 -0.39
N LEU A 119 5.54 -3.30 0.42
CA LEU A 119 5.04 -4.26 1.40
C LEU A 119 4.46 -5.51 0.73
N CYS A 120 3.70 -5.35 -0.36
CA CYS A 120 3.15 -6.46 -1.13
C CYS A 120 4.26 -7.30 -1.75
N ILE A 121 5.27 -6.68 -2.38
CA ILE A 121 6.43 -7.39 -2.93
C ILE A 121 7.14 -8.18 -1.81
N LYS A 122 7.48 -7.54 -0.68
CA LYS A 122 8.20 -8.20 0.42
C LYS A 122 7.45 -9.39 0.98
N SER A 123 6.12 -9.28 1.08
CA SER A 123 5.26 -10.31 1.66
C SER A 123 4.71 -11.32 0.64
N GLY A 124 5.16 -11.26 -0.62
CA GLY A 124 4.75 -12.21 -1.67
C GLY A 124 3.30 -12.09 -2.10
N ASN A 125 2.63 -10.95 -1.82
CA ASN A 125 1.26 -10.68 -2.21
C ASN A 125 1.20 -9.93 -3.54
N CYS A 126 0.24 -10.31 -4.39
CA CYS A 126 -0.12 -9.51 -5.56
C CYS A 126 -0.97 -8.31 -5.11
N ALA A 127 -0.93 -7.21 -5.86
CA ALA A 127 -1.69 -6.02 -5.51
C ALA A 127 -2.42 -5.42 -6.71
N ILE A 128 -3.66 -4.97 -6.46
CA ILE A 128 -4.42 -4.09 -7.35
C ILE A 128 -4.51 -2.75 -6.63
N LEU A 129 -3.88 -1.72 -7.20
CA LEU A 129 -3.72 -0.40 -6.58
C LEU A 129 -4.69 0.59 -7.21
N LYS A 130 -5.58 1.17 -6.41
CA LYS A 130 -6.51 2.22 -6.85
C LYS A 130 -6.27 3.49 -6.06
N GLY A 131 -5.53 4.42 -6.66
CA GLY A 131 -5.31 5.76 -6.10
C GLY A 131 -6.46 6.73 -6.38
N GLY A 132 -6.49 7.85 -5.67
CA GLY A 132 -7.39 8.96 -5.93
C GLY A 132 -7.07 9.67 -7.25
N ARG A 133 -8.07 10.30 -7.86
CA ARG A 133 -7.91 11.05 -9.12
C ARG A 133 -6.96 12.24 -8.98
N GLU A 134 -6.86 12.78 -7.79
CA GLU A 134 -6.01 13.92 -7.44
C GLU A 134 -4.51 13.62 -7.46
N THR A 135 -4.13 12.35 -7.62
CA THR A 135 -2.75 11.87 -7.69
C THR A 135 -2.45 11.09 -8.97
N THR A 136 -3.25 11.26 -10.01
CA THR A 136 -3.22 10.44 -11.23
C THR A 136 -1.85 10.46 -11.90
N TYR A 137 -1.27 11.64 -12.11
CA TYR A 137 0.01 11.76 -12.81
C TYR A 137 1.17 11.19 -12.00
N THR A 138 1.24 11.52 -10.71
CA THR A 138 2.28 11.01 -9.82
C THR A 138 2.16 9.49 -9.62
N ASN A 139 0.95 8.99 -9.41
CA ASN A 139 0.75 7.55 -9.24
C ASN A 139 1.12 6.77 -10.50
N ARG A 140 0.82 7.28 -11.68
CA ARG A 140 1.15 6.63 -12.95
C ARG A 140 2.65 6.46 -13.14
N ILE A 141 3.44 7.52 -12.93
CA ILE A 141 4.90 7.44 -13.06
C ILE A 141 5.54 6.55 -11.97
N LEU A 142 5.05 6.64 -10.73
CA LEU A 142 5.52 5.80 -9.63
C LEU A 142 5.21 4.32 -9.90
N PHE A 143 3.99 4.03 -10.34
CA PHE A 143 3.59 2.67 -10.70
C PHE A 143 4.45 2.11 -11.82
N GLN A 144 4.65 2.88 -12.92
CA GLN A 144 5.48 2.46 -14.04
C GLN A 144 6.89 2.08 -13.60
N ILE A 145 7.54 2.93 -12.77
CA ILE A 145 8.89 2.68 -12.26
C ILE A 145 8.93 1.40 -11.41
N ILE A 146 7.93 1.20 -10.54
CA ILE A 146 7.85 0.01 -9.70
C ILE A 146 7.61 -1.24 -10.56
N HIS A 147 6.68 -1.18 -11.50
CA HIS A 147 6.33 -2.28 -12.38
C HIS A 147 7.51 -2.73 -13.26
N ASP A 148 8.24 -1.78 -13.87
CA ASP A 148 9.43 -2.08 -14.64
C ASP A 148 10.51 -2.74 -13.77
N SER A 149 10.71 -2.25 -12.55
CA SER A 149 11.66 -2.81 -11.59
C SER A 149 11.30 -4.25 -11.17
N ILE A 150 10.02 -4.56 -11.06
CA ILE A 150 9.52 -5.92 -10.80
C ILE A 150 9.89 -6.85 -11.95
N ILE A 151 9.67 -6.42 -13.18
CA ILE A 151 9.99 -7.19 -14.40
C ILE A 151 11.50 -7.41 -14.50
N ASP A 152 12.30 -6.36 -14.31
CA ASP A 152 13.76 -6.42 -14.36
C ASP A 152 14.36 -7.32 -13.27
N ALA A 153 13.65 -7.48 -12.16
CA ALA A 153 14.02 -8.45 -11.12
C ALA A 153 13.70 -9.90 -11.50
N GLY A 154 12.93 -10.14 -12.57
CA GLY A 154 12.46 -11.45 -13.00
C GLY A 154 11.19 -11.92 -12.25
N LEU A 155 10.44 -11.01 -11.64
CA LEU A 155 9.14 -11.29 -11.06
C LEU A 155 8.04 -11.13 -12.13
N PRO A 156 6.84 -11.76 -11.94
CA PRO A 156 5.76 -11.66 -12.91
C PRO A 156 5.22 -10.24 -13.05
N ALA A 157 5.01 -9.77 -14.27
CA ALA A 157 4.45 -8.45 -14.55
C ALA A 157 3.02 -8.30 -14.01
N ASP A 158 2.23 -9.37 -14.01
CA ASP A 158 0.85 -9.41 -13.56
C ASP A 158 0.68 -9.49 -12.04
N CYS A 159 1.77 -9.48 -11.29
CA CYS A 159 1.69 -9.48 -9.82
C CYS A 159 1.28 -8.13 -9.23
N MET A 160 1.28 -7.06 -10.04
CA MET A 160 0.88 -5.72 -9.63
C MET A 160 0.13 -5.00 -10.75
N LEU A 161 -1.06 -4.51 -10.45
CA LEU A 161 -1.93 -3.79 -11.38
C LEU A 161 -2.30 -2.43 -10.78
N GLN A 162 -2.52 -1.45 -11.65
CA GLN A 162 -3.06 -0.14 -11.29
C GLN A 162 -4.42 0.07 -11.95
N ALA A 163 -5.43 0.39 -11.15
CA ALA A 163 -6.71 0.89 -11.58
C ALA A 163 -6.71 2.42 -11.51
N GLU A 164 -7.14 3.10 -12.56
CA GLU A 164 -7.14 4.56 -12.63
C GLU A 164 -8.56 5.14 -12.57
N GLN A 165 -9.54 4.48 -13.21
CA GLN A 165 -10.89 4.99 -13.36
C GLN A 165 -11.78 4.67 -12.16
N HIS A 166 -12.78 5.50 -11.92
CA HIS A 166 -13.71 5.30 -10.81
C HIS A 166 -14.60 4.05 -11.02
N SER A 167 -14.99 3.78 -12.26
CA SER A 167 -15.76 2.58 -12.64
C SER A 167 -15.05 1.28 -12.31
N GLU A 168 -13.72 1.27 -12.29
CA GLU A 168 -12.92 0.09 -11.96
C GLU A 168 -13.03 -0.29 -10.48
N ILE A 169 -13.57 0.58 -9.62
CA ILE A 169 -13.88 0.22 -8.23
C ILE A 169 -14.99 -0.83 -8.20
N ASP A 170 -16.10 -0.61 -8.91
CA ASP A 170 -17.22 -1.54 -8.91
C ASP A 170 -16.84 -2.88 -9.57
N GLU A 171 -15.99 -2.84 -10.60
CA GLU A 171 -15.40 -4.03 -11.19
C GLU A 171 -14.55 -4.79 -10.15
N LEU A 172 -13.67 -4.11 -9.42
CA LEU A 172 -12.87 -4.69 -8.36
C LEU A 172 -13.73 -5.31 -7.25
N LEU A 173 -14.82 -4.65 -6.85
CA LEU A 173 -15.74 -5.15 -5.82
C LEU A 173 -16.44 -6.45 -6.24
N SER A 174 -16.57 -6.70 -7.54
CA SER A 174 -17.16 -7.92 -8.09
C SER A 174 -16.19 -9.12 -8.18
N CYS A 175 -14.88 -8.89 -8.08
CA CYS A 175 -13.81 -9.88 -8.26
C CYS A 175 -13.64 -10.84 -7.07
N HIS A 176 -14.72 -11.27 -6.43
CA HIS A 176 -14.68 -12.06 -5.18
C HIS A 176 -14.10 -13.48 -5.32
N GLU A 177 -13.90 -13.98 -6.55
CA GLU A 177 -13.26 -15.27 -6.80
C GLU A 177 -11.74 -15.15 -7.01
N THR A 178 -11.24 -13.93 -7.25
CA THR A 178 -9.84 -13.69 -7.64
C THR A 178 -9.10 -12.71 -6.74
N VAL A 179 -9.81 -11.97 -5.90
CA VAL A 179 -9.26 -11.03 -4.93
C VAL A 179 -9.54 -11.54 -3.52
N ASP A 180 -8.49 -11.69 -2.73
CA ASP A 180 -8.55 -12.32 -1.41
C ASP A 180 -8.85 -11.33 -0.29
N LEU A 181 -8.47 -10.05 -0.47
CA LEU A 181 -8.65 -9.01 0.55
C LEU A 181 -8.78 -7.63 -0.09
N LEU A 182 -9.68 -6.80 0.46
CA LEU A 182 -9.73 -5.37 0.15
C LEU A 182 -9.31 -4.54 1.37
N ILE A 183 -8.49 -3.51 1.11
CA ILE A 183 -8.05 -2.54 2.11
C ILE A 183 -8.43 -1.14 1.63
N PRO A 184 -9.66 -0.67 1.90
CA PRO A 184 -10.07 0.68 1.55
C PRO A 184 -9.57 1.71 2.56
N ARG A 185 -9.19 2.89 2.05
CA ARG A 185 -8.88 4.09 2.81
C ARG A 185 -9.63 5.27 2.21
N GLY A 186 -10.33 6.01 3.05
CA GLY A 186 -11.15 7.16 2.67
C GLY A 186 -12.09 7.56 3.79
N SER A 187 -13.18 8.22 3.45
CA SER A 187 -14.23 8.56 4.40
C SER A 187 -14.93 7.32 4.97
N ASN A 188 -15.48 7.40 6.18
CA ASN A 188 -16.22 6.30 6.78
C ASN A 188 -17.37 5.83 5.87
N SER A 189 -18.11 6.74 5.27
CA SER A 189 -19.19 6.43 4.32
C SER A 189 -18.72 5.64 3.11
N PHE A 190 -17.53 5.96 2.57
CA PHE A 190 -16.93 5.24 1.47
C PHE A 190 -16.49 3.82 1.87
N VAL A 191 -15.86 3.68 3.04
CA VAL A 191 -15.47 2.36 3.55
C VAL A 191 -16.71 1.48 3.80
N GLN A 192 -17.77 2.06 4.37
CA GLN A 192 -19.04 1.36 4.57
C GLN A 192 -19.70 0.98 3.24
N TYR A 193 -19.64 1.87 2.24
CA TYR A 193 -20.11 1.54 0.88
C TYR A 193 -19.41 0.28 0.36
N ILE A 194 -18.08 0.23 0.41
CA ILE A 194 -17.30 -0.93 -0.04
C ILE A 194 -17.70 -2.19 0.73
N MET A 195 -17.76 -2.12 2.06
CA MET A 195 -18.14 -3.26 2.90
C MET A 195 -19.53 -3.83 2.56
N ASN A 196 -20.45 -2.97 2.15
CA ASN A 196 -21.82 -3.38 1.82
C ASN A 196 -21.99 -3.85 0.36
N HIS A 197 -21.02 -3.59 -0.52
CA HIS A 197 -21.14 -3.88 -1.96
C HIS A 197 -20.17 -4.95 -2.48
N THR A 198 -19.49 -5.66 -1.59
CA THR A 198 -18.60 -6.75 -1.99
C THR A 198 -18.79 -7.99 -1.11
N LYS A 199 -18.40 -9.14 -1.66
CA LYS A 199 -18.24 -10.41 -0.92
C LYS A 199 -16.77 -10.66 -0.55
N ILE A 200 -15.85 -9.86 -1.04
CA ILE A 200 -14.43 -9.95 -0.70
C ILE A 200 -14.27 -9.53 0.77
N PRO A 201 -13.47 -10.24 1.57
CA PRO A 201 -13.11 -9.78 2.92
C PRO A 201 -12.56 -8.36 2.88
N VAL A 202 -13.06 -7.47 3.74
CA VAL A 202 -12.65 -6.06 3.80
C VAL A 202 -11.95 -5.77 5.13
N MET A 203 -10.72 -5.30 5.06
CA MET A 203 -10.01 -4.72 6.20
C MET A 203 -10.27 -3.20 6.23
N GLY A 204 -11.44 -2.83 6.71
CA GLY A 204 -11.82 -1.44 6.92
C GLY A 204 -11.22 -0.84 8.18
N HIS A 205 -11.49 0.44 8.40
CA HIS A 205 -11.21 1.11 9.66
C HIS A 205 -12.50 1.70 10.23
N ALA A 206 -12.59 1.77 11.54
CA ALA A 206 -13.64 2.54 12.23
C ALA A 206 -13.18 4.00 12.41
N ASP A 207 -14.10 4.86 12.81
CA ASP A 207 -13.78 6.24 13.19
C ASP A 207 -12.74 6.25 14.32
N GLY A 208 -11.72 7.09 14.16
CA GLY A 208 -10.74 7.33 15.21
C GLY A 208 -11.35 8.21 16.31
N ILE A 209 -11.78 7.60 17.40
CA ILE A 209 -12.25 8.33 18.58
C ILE A 209 -11.06 8.47 19.53
N CYS A 210 -10.63 9.71 19.76
CA CYS A 210 -9.62 10.02 20.76
C CYS A 210 -10.30 10.28 22.11
N HIS A 211 -9.77 9.67 23.16
CA HIS A 211 -10.23 9.88 24.52
C HIS A 211 -9.15 10.63 25.31
N ILE A 212 -9.48 11.79 25.84
CA ILE A 212 -8.63 12.53 26.77
C ILE A 212 -9.37 12.51 28.12
N TYR A 213 -8.77 11.84 29.09
CA TYR A 213 -9.27 11.89 30.48
C TYR A 213 -8.55 13.00 31.23
N VAL A 214 -9.33 13.93 31.78
CA VAL A 214 -8.84 15.02 32.62
C VAL A 214 -9.37 14.78 34.01
N ASP A 215 -8.48 14.52 34.96
CA ASP A 215 -8.88 14.28 36.38
C ASP A 215 -9.25 15.56 37.07
N ARG A 216 -9.90 15.43 38.25
CA ARG A 216 -10.42 16.52 39.07
C ARG A 216 -9.34 17.54 39.47
N ASP A 217 -8.13 17.07 39.75
CA ASP A 217 -7.02 17.88 40.26
C ASP A 217 -6.02 18.25 39.11
N TYR A 218 -6.52 18.57 37.92
CA TYR A 218 -5.70 18.96 36.79
C TYR A 218 -5.33 20.44 36.82
N ASP A 219 -4.20 20.79 36.25
CA ASP A 219 -3.77 22.16 35.93
C ASP A 219 -4.33 22.61 34.58
N PRO A 220 -5.30 23.56 34.54
CA PRO A 220 -5.92 23.99 33.28
C PRO A 220 -4.92 24.48 32.25
N ASN A 221 -3.81 25.10 32.67
CA ASN A 221 -2.80 25.64 31.77
C ASN A 221 -1.93 24.55 31.11
N LYS A 222 -2.00 23.33 31.60
CA LYS A 222 -1.30 22.16 31.03
C LYS A 222 -2.21 21.23 30.25
N ALA A 223 -3.52 21.37 30.36
CA ALA A 223 -4.51 20.51 29.76
C ALA A 223 -5.08 21.04 28.42
N ILE A 224 -4.74 22.28 28.01
CA ILE A 224 -5.22 22.94 26.79
C ILE A 224 -4.12 22.89 25.72
#